data_3d3ee6a3e747055e993a08f201d23932
#
_entry.id   3d3ee6a3e747055e993a08f201d23932
#
_cell.length_a   1.000
_cell.length_b   1.000
_cell.length_c   1.000
_cell.angle_alpha   90.00
_cell.angle_beta   90.00
_cell.angle_gamma   90.00
#
_symmetry.space_group_name_H-M   'P 1'
#
loop_
_entity.id
_entity.type
_entity.pdbx_description
1 polymer ?
#
loop_
_entity_poly.entity_id
_entity_poly.type
_entity_poly.pdbx_seq_one_letter_code
_entity_poly.pdbx_strand_id
1 'polypeptide(L)'
;GSLKLTNLDERVIDNYIEIFKPFKELSFEKISKNKLLITSNTINYRGFDVKTKPYPGFPTDLQAQLSAVMTKAIGSSTIEETIFENRFMHVAELNRMGAKMDIEGSMVKIEGQKKIFGAPVMATDLRASSSLIIAGFMAEGKTIINRVYHLDRGYENIEDKLSNCNLKIKRIRN
;
A
#
# COMPACT_ATOMS: atom_id res chain seq x y z
N GLY A 1 9.75 9.78 9.64
CA GLY A 1 9.04 10.85 8.93
C GLY A 1 7.69 11.15 9.56
N SER A 2 7.05 12.24 9.17
CA SER A 2 5.72 12.63 9.66
C SER A 2 4.83 13.08 8.49
N LEU A 3 3.55 12.74 8.58
CA LEU A 3 2.53 13.10 7.62
C LEU A 3 1.33 13.69 8.35
N LYS A 4 0.96 14.93 8.00
CA LYS A 4 -0.23 15.59 8.53
C LYS A 4 -1.36 15.48 7.51
N LEU A 5 -2.40 14.77 7.88
CA LEU A 5 -3.64 14.67 7.11
C LEU A 5 -4.64 15.71 7.61
N THR A 6 -5.29 16.41 6.69
CA THR A 6 -6.28 17.45 6.99
C THR A 6 -7.58 17.20 6.22
N ASN A 7 -8.65 17.82 6.66
CA ASN A 7 -9.97 17.68 6.06
C ASN A 7 -10.51 16.22 6.04
N LEU A 8 -10.25 15.51 7.13
CA LEU A 8 -10.73 14.15 7.33
C LEU A 8 -12.13 14.15 7.96
N ASP A 9 -12.91 13.10 7.68
CA ASP A 9 -14.12 12.81 8.45
C ASP A 9 -13.73 12.16 9.79
N GLU A 10 -14.20 12.72 10.91
CA GLU A 10 -13.91 12.25 12.26
C GLU A 10 -14.28 10.76 12.44
N ARG A 11 -15.39 10.32 11.85
CA ARG A 11 -15.87 8.93 11.93
C ARG A 11 -14.91 7.93 11.28
N VAL A 12 -14.12 8.40 10.31
CA VAL A 12 -13.17 7.57 9.56
C VAL A 12 -11.83 7.48 10.27
N ILE A 13 -11.43 8.54 10.99
CA ILE A 13 -10.12 8.60 11.66
C ILE A 13 -9.93 7.44 12.63
N ASP A 14 -10.90 7.19 13.51
CA ASP A 14 -10.80 6.16 14.53
C ASP A 14 -10.71 4.77 13.93
N ASN A 15 -11.50 4.51 12.88
CA ASN A 15 -11.44 3.25 12.18
C ASN A 15 -10.07 3.02 11.51
N TYR A 16 -9.49 4.04 10.87
CA TYR A 16 -8.16 3.91 10.27
C TYR A 16 -7.07 3.70 11.32
N ILE A 17 -7.13 4.38 12.46
CA ILE A 17 -6.18 4.16 13.56
C ILE A 17 -6.23 2.69 14.01
N GLU A 18 -7.42 2.11 14.20
CA GLU A 18 -7.56 0.70 14.57
C GLU A 18 -7.06 -0.25 13.47
N ILE A 19 -7.34 0.02 12.20
CA ILE A 19 -6.86 -0.78 11.06
C ILE A 19 -5.34 -0.82 11.00
N PHE A 20 -4.65 0.30 11.29
CA PHE A 20 -3.20 0.39 11.23
C PHE A 20 -2.49 0.16 12.57
N LYS A 21 -3.22 -0.13 13.63
CA LYS A 21 -2.68 -0.48 14.97
C LYS A 21 -1.68 -1.64 14.99
N PRO A 22 -1.74 -2.64 14.10
CA PRO A 22 -0.69 -3.67 14.00
C PRO A 22 0.69 -3.12 13.65
N PHE A 23 0.78 -1.99 12.94
CA PHE A 23 2.04 -1.28 12.72
C PHE A 23 2.48 -0.57 14.00
N LYS A 24 3.22 -1.26 14.85
CA LYS A 24 3.70 -0.74 16.14
C LYS A 24 4.67 0.44 16.02
N GLU A 25 5.25 0.60 14.84
CA GLU A 25 6.19 1.64 14.47
C GLU A 25 5.52 2.97 14.08
N LEU A 26 4.20 2.96 13.92
CA LEU A 26 3.41 4.16 13.65
C LEU A 26 2.82 4.73 14.95
N SER A 27 2.89 6.03 15.10
CA SER A 27 2.13 6.77 16.09
C SER A 27 1.10 7.68 15.43
N PHE A 28 -0.07 7.78 16.06
CA PHE A 28 -1.21 8.54 15.57
C PHE A 28 -1.60 9.57 16.62
N GLU A 29 -1.61 10.84 16.24
CA GLU A 29 -2.01 11.95 17.09
C GLU A 29 -3.18 12.71 16.42
N LYS A 30 -4.34 12.73 17.07
CA LYS A 30 -5.47 13.56 16.67
C LYS A 30 -5.20 15.02 17.06
N ILE A 31 -4.83 15.86 16.09
CA ILE A 31 -4.61 17.30 16.33
C ILE A 31 -5.95 18.00 16.51
N SER A 32 -6.99 17.60 15.79
CA SER A 32 -8.37 18.09 15.90
C SER A 32 -9.33 17.07 15.29
N LYS A 33 -10.63 17.37 15.33
CA LYS A 33 -11.70 16.50 14.77
C LYS A 33 -11.49 16.07 13.32
N ASN A 34 -10.77 16.88 12.52
CA ASN A 34 -10.55 16.62 11.10
C ASN A 34 -9.07 16.60 10.69
N LYS A 35 -8.16 16.48 11.68
CA LYS A 35 -6.71 16.49 11.42
C LYS A 35 -6.02 15.38 12.20
N LEU A 36 -5.21 14.60 11.50
CA LEU A 36 -4.43 13.50 12.05
C LEU A 36 -2.96 13.70 11.70
N LEU A 37 -2.07 13.57 12.68
CA LEU A 37 -0.64 13.44 12.46
C LEU A 37 -0.25 11.98 12.60
N ILE A 38 0.44 11.48 11.59
CA ILE A 38 1.01 10.13 11.57
C ILE A 38 2.52 10.28 11.56
N THR A 39 3.21 9.64 12.49
CA THR A 39 4.68 9.67 12.56
C THR A 39 5.26 8.26 12.60
N SER A 40 6.43 8.10 11.97
CA SER A 40 7.26 6.91 12.09
C SER A 40 8.72 7.32 12.19
N ASN A 41 9.44 6.75 13.14
CA ASN A 41 10.86 7.01 13.37
C ASN A 41 11.76 5.90 12.81
N THR A 42 11.17 4.89 12.20
CA THR A 42 11.89 3.77 11.60
C THR A 42 11.34 3.41 10.23
N ILE A 43 12.17 2.78 9.42
CA ILE A 43 11.80 2.13 8.17
C ILE A 43 11.66 0.61 8.35
N ASN A 44 12.00 0.09 9.54
CA ASN A 44 11.92 -1.31 9.86
C ASN A 44 10.60 -1.59 10.59
N TYR A 45 9.78 -2.43 10.02
CA TYR A 45 8.50 -2.87 10.57
C TYR A 45 8.35 -4.38 10.40
N ARG A 46 7.55 -4.98 11.29
CA ARG A 46 7.30 -6.42 11.25
C ARG A 46 6.10 -6.77 10.38
N GLY A 47 6.20 -7.92 9.73
CA GLY A 47 5.06 -8.54 9.07
C GLY A 47 3.98 -8.94 10.08
N PHE A 48 2.74 -8.92 9.65
CA PHE A 48 1.60 -9.39 10.43
C PHE A 48 0.50 -9.90 9.49
N ASP A 49 -0.39 -10.72 10.03
CA ASP A 49 -1.47 -11.33 9.28
C ASP A 49 -2.72 -10.44 9.31
N VAL A 50 -3.41 -10.37 8.17
CA VAL A 50 -4.63 -9.59 8.00
C VAL A 50 -5.68 -10.40 7.25
N LYS A 51 -6.93 -10.21 7.65
CA LYS A 51 -8.11 -10.73 6.94
C LYS A 51 -9.00 -9.56 6.54
N THR A 52 -9.35 -9.48 5.26
CA THR A 52 -10.30 -8.47 4.80
C THR A 52 -11.69 -8.74 5.39
N LYS A 53 -12.40 -7.68 5.76
CA LYS A 53 -13.74 -7.77 6.35
C LYS A 53 -14.56 -6.56 5.92
N PRO A 54 -15.90 -6.67 5.90
CA PRO A 54 -16.76 -5.49 5.78
C PRO A 54 -16.44 -4.45 6.87
N TYR A 55 -16.77 -3.18 6.58
CA TYR A 55 -16.64 -2.10 7.56
C TYR A 55 -17.27 -2.49 8.91
N PRO A 56 -16.60 -2.23 10.05
CA PRO A 56 -15.36 -1.46 10.24
C PRO A 56 -14.05 -2.29 10.18
N GLY A 57 -14.04 -3.49 9.62
CA GLY A 57 -12.85 -4.30 9.48
C GLY A 57 -11.88 -3.79 8.41
N PHE A 58 -10.81 -4.56 8.16
CA PHE A 58 -9.81 -4.19 7.15
C PHE A 58 -10.42 -4.24 5.75
N PRO A 59 -10.47 -3.10 5.03
CA PRO A 59 -11.16 -3.03 3.74
C PRO A 59 -10.38 -3.74 2.63
N THR A 60 -11.09 -4.50 1.81
CA THR A 60 -10.53 -5.15 0.62
C THR A 60 -9.86 -4.15 -0.35
N ASP A 61 -10.27 -2.89 -0.33
CA ASP A 61 -9.69 -1.85 -1.18
C ASP A 61 -8.27 -1.42 -0.78
N LEU A 62 -7.81 -1.78 0.42
CA LEU A 62 -6.45 -1.57 0.89
C LEU A 62 -5.59 -2.84 0.87
N GLN A 63 -6.15 -3.98 0.47
CA GLN A 63 -5.47 -5.27 0.48
C GLN A 63 -4.20 -5.28 -0.39
N ALA A 64 -4.29 -4.79 -1.64
CA ALA A 64 -3.16 -4.75 -2.55
C ALA A 64 -2.06 -3.78 -2.07
N GLN A 65 -2.44 -2.63 -1.53
CA GLN A 65 -1.50 -1.64 -0.99
C GLN A 65 -0.76 -2.18 0.23
N LEU A 66 -1.49 -2.87 1.14
CA LEU A 66 -0.86 -3.53 2.28
C LEU A 66 0.08 -4.64 1.82
N SER A 67 -0.32 -5.44 0.82
CA SER A 67 0.54 -6.47 0.24
C SER A 67 1.87 -5.88 -0.24
N ALA A 68 1.83 -4.75 -0.94
CA ALA A 68 3.04 -4.06 -1.39
C ALA A 68 3.92 -3.64 -0.19
N VAL A 69 3.34 -3.05 0.85
CA VAL A 69 4.09 -2.67 2.06
C VAL A 69 4.75 -3.90 2.69
N MET A 70 4.02 -5.03 2.84
CA MET A 70 4.54 -6.24 3.47
C MET A 70 5.70 -6.88 2.72
N THR A 71 5.91 -6.56 1.42
CA THR A 71 7.07 -7.08 0.67
C THR A 71 8.43 -6.71 1.30
N LYS A 72 8.48 -5.68 2.14
CA LYS A 72 9.71 -5.24 2.85
C LYS A 72 9.62 -5.37 4.37
N ALA A 73 8.58 -5.98 4.90
CA ALA A 73 8.44 -6.24 6.33
C ALA A 73 9.50 -7.24 6.83
N ILE A 74 9.84 -7.18 8.11
CA ILE A 74 10.68 -8.20 8.74
C ILE A 74 9.80 -9.41 9.05
N GLY A 75 10.18 -10.58 8.51
CA GLY A 75 9.43 -11.83 8.66
C GLY A 75 8.43 -12.04 7.53
N SER A 76 7.37 -12.76 7.83
CA SER A 76 6.31 -13.10 6.87
C SER A 76 4.98 -12.45 7.25
N SER A 77 4.09 -12.37 6.28
CA SER A 77 2.71 -11.92 6.43
C SER A 77 1.79 -12.80 5.61
N THR A 78 0.57 -12.98 6.10
CA THR A 78 -0.51 -13.61 5.33
C THR A 78 -1.67 -12.63 5.21
N ILE A 79 -2.16 -12.44 3.99
CA ILE A 79 -3.36 -11.63 3.77
C ILE A 79 -4.44 -12.53 3.18
N GLU A 80 -5.54 -12.69 3.93
CA GLU A 80 -6.70 -13.45 3.51
C GLU A 80 -7.76 -12.49 2.95
N GLU A 81 -8.09 -12.66 1.66
CA GLU A 81 -9.16 -11.90 0.99
C GLU A 81 -10.47 -12.67 1.09
N THR A 82 -11.46 -12.09 1.78
CA THR A 82 -12.75 -12.75 2.03
C THR A 82 -13.95 -12.05 1.40
N ILE A 83 -13.71 -10.93 0.73
CA ILE A 83 -14.77 -10.09 0.14
C ILE A 83 -14.89 -10.35 -1.37
N PHE A 84 -13.75 -10.47 -2.05
CA PHE A 84 -13.70 -10.69 -3.49
C PHE A 84 -12.81 -11.88 -3.86
N GLU A 85 -13.31 -12.72 -4.72
CA GLU A 85 -12.53 -13.81 -5.29
C GLU A 85 -11.44 -13.27 -6.24
N ASN A 86 -10.28 -13.93 -6.21
CA ASN A 86 -9.16 -13.68 -7.17
C ASN A 86 -8.64 -12.24 -7.25
N ARG A 87 -8.67 -11.47 -6.15
CA ARG A 87 -8.17 -10.09 -6.11
C ARG A 87 -6.66 -10.00 -5.88
N PHE A 88 -5.87 -10.80 -6.57
CA PHE A 88 -4.41 -10.89 -6.38
C PHE A 88 -3.60 -10.53 -7.63
N MET A 89 -4.16 -9.77 -8.55
CA MET A 89 -3.51 -9.42 -9.82
C MET A 89 -2.20 -8.64 -9.66
N HIS A 90 -2.04 -7.93 -8.53
CA HIS A 90 -0.81 -7.21 -8.18
C HIS A 90 0.36 -8.14 -7.83
N VAL A 91 0.11 -9.39 -7.43
CA VAL A 91 1.14 -10.33 -6.93
C VAL A 91 2.16 -10.63 -8.02
N ALA A 92 1.72 -10.94 -9.23
CA ALA A 92 2.64 -11.23 -10.35
C ALA A 92 3.57 -10.05 -10.64
N GLU A 93 3.06 -8.83 -10.59
CA GLU A 93 3.84 -7.63 -10.85
C GLU A 93 4.79 -7.28 -9.69
N LEU A 94 4.37 -7.49 -8.43
CA LEU A 94 5.25 -7.33 -7.27
C LEU A 94 6.38 -8.39 -7.27
N ASN A 95 6.07 -9.63 -7.65
CA ASN A 95 7.10 -10.68 -7.81
C ASN A 95 8.10 -10.31 -8.92
N ARG A 96 7.67 -9.65 -10.01
CA ARG A 96 8.57 -9.09 -11.04
C ARG A 96 9.54 -8.06 -10.47
N MET A 97 9.14 -7.34 -9.41
CA MET A 97 9.99 -6.39 -8.68
C MET A 97 10.89 -7.08 -7.63
N GLY A 98 10.88 -8.40 -7.54
CA GLY A 98 11.69 -9.18 -6.62
C GLY A 98 11.02 -9.45 -5.26
N ALA A 99 9.73 -9.22 -5.13
CA ALA A 99 8.97 -9.72 -3.99
C ALA A 99 8.90 -11.25 -4.01
N LYS A 100 8.63 -11.86 -2.85
CA LYS A 100 8.34 -13.28 -2.72
C LYS A 100 6.93 -13.43 -2.17
N MET A 101 6.01 -13.73 -3.05
CA MET A 101 4.58 -13.81 -2.77
C MET A 101 3.99 -15.03 -3.45
N ASP A 102 3.25 -15.85 -2.70
CA ASP A 102 2.58 -17.04 -3.17
C ASP A 102 1.09 -16.99 -2.85
N ILE A 103 0.25 -17.31 -3.83
CA ILE A 103 -1.20 -17.33 -3.69
C ILE A 103 -1.64 -18.76 -3.37
N GLU A 104 -2.38 -18.92 -2.27
CA GLU A 104 -2.99 -20.18 -1.86
C GLU A 104 -4.50 -19.96 -1.61
N GLY A 105 -5.31 -20.27 -2.60
CA GLY A 105 -6.77 -20.03 -2.53
C GLY A 105 -7.11 -18.56 -2.34
N SER A 106 -7.74 -18.21 -1.23
CA SER A 106 -8.10 -16.84 -0.86
C SER A 106 -6.99 -16.10 -0.09
N MET A 107 -5.82 -16.68 0.05
CA MET A 107 -4.71 -16.10 0.81
C MET A 107 -3.52 -15.80 -0.10
N VAL A 108 -2.79 -14.75 0.25
CA VAL A 108 -1.44 -14.49 -0.25
C VAL A 108 -0.46 -14.52 0.91
N LYS A 109 0.56 -15.38 0.80
CA LYS A 109 1.71 -15.43 1.70
C LYS A 109 2.80 -14.53 1.15
N ILE A 110 3.39 -13.71 2.01
CA ILE A 110 4.40 -12.70 1.65
C ILE A 110 5.60 -12.92 2.54
N GLU A 111 6.74 -13.19 1.95
CA GLU A 111 8.03 -13.21 2.65
C GLU A 111 8.73 -11.86 2.46
N GLY A 112 8.91 -11.11 3.53
CA GLY A 112 9.53 -9.79 3.46
C GLY A 112 10.98 -9.84 2.97
N GLN A 113 11.30 -8.98 2.04
CA GLN A 113 12.61 -8.92 1.39
C GLN A 113 13.41 -7.70 1.86
N LYS A 114 14.71 -7.85 2.05
CA LYS A 114 15.60 -6.70 2.35
C LYS A 114 15.55 -5.66 1.22
N LYS A 115 15.41 -6.13 -0.03
CA LYS A 115 15.40 -5.29 -1.23
C LYS A 115 14.37 -5.81 -2.22
N ILE A 116 13.67 -4.88 -2.84
CA ILE A 116 12.94 -5.08 -4.08
C ILE A 116 13.47 -4.09 -5.11
N PHE A 117 13.28 -4.37 -6.39
CA PHE A 117 13.94 -3.63 -7.47
C PHE A 117 12.92 -2.99 -8.40
N GLY A 118 13.29 -1.82 -8.91
CA GLY A 118 12.51 -1.16 -9.94
C GLY A 118 12.46 -1.99 -11.22
N ALA A 119 11.27 -2.11 -11.80
CA ALA A 119 11.02 -2.85 -13.03
C ALA A 119 9.93 -2.18 -13.87
N PRO A 120 9.86 -2.49 -15.17
CA PRO A 120 8.66 -2.24 -15.96
C PRO A 120 7.53 -3.17 -15.49
N VAL A 121 6.43 -2.57 -15.00
CA VAL A 121 5.26 -3.27 -14.47
C VAL A 121 3.97 -2.76 -15.10
N MET A 122 2.91 -3.54 -15.02
CA MET A 122 1.64 -3.27 -15.67
C MET A 122 0.53 -3.03 -14.64
N ALA A 123 -0.09 -1.87 -14.68
CA ALA A 123 -1.30 -1.60 -13.94
C ALA A 123 -2.47 -2.41 -14.53
N THR A 124 -3.06 -3.31 -13.73
CA THR A 124 -4.15 -4.20 -14.16
C THR A 124 -5.52 -3.70 -13.73
N ASP A 125 -5.58 -3.02 -12.59
CA ASP A 125 -6.77 -2.40 -12.02
C ASP A 125 -6.39 -1.23 -11.09
N LEU A 126 -7.36 -0.56 -10.51
CA LEU A 126 -7.15 0.61 -9.64
C LEU A 126 -6.29 0.30 -8.42
N ARG A 127 -6.52 -0.84 -7.74
CA ARG A 127 -5.86 -1.20 -6.48
C ARG A 127 -4.45 -1.75 -6.74
N ALA A 128 -4.32 -2.59 -7.75
CA ALA A 128 -3.02 -3.04 -8.23
C ALA A 128 -2.15 -1.85 -8.67
N SER A 129 -2.72 -0.87 -9.37
CA SER A 129 -2.00 0.34 -9.78
C SER A 129 -1.42 1.10 -8.58
N SER A 130 -2.21 1.33 -7.55
CA SER A 130 -1.76 2.04 -6.34
C SER A 130 -0.73 1.23 -5.54
N SER A 131 -0.86 -0.09 -5.48
CA SER A 131 0.13 -0.95 -4.83
C SER A 131 1.49 -0.91 -5.53
N LEU A 132 1.51 -0.85 -6.87
CA LEU A 132 2.75 -0.73 -7.65
C LEU A 132 3.43 0.63 -7.47
N ILE A 133 2.67 1.70 -7.25
CA ILE A 133 3.25 3.01 -6.88
C ILE A 133 3.96 2.90 -5.52
N ILE A 134 3.30 2.30 -4.52
CA ILE A 134 3.89 2.10 -3.19
C ILE A 134 5.17 1.26 -3.30
N ALA A 135 5.12 0.13 -4.00
CA ALA A 135 6.28 -0.72 -4.22
C ALA A 135 7.41 0.04 -4.96
N GLY A 136 7.06 0.87 -5.94
CA GLY A 136 8.02 1.69 -6.69
C GLY A 136 8.81 2.66 -5.81
N PHE A 137 8.20 3.22 -4.76
CA PHE A 137 8.90 4.07 -3.80
C PHE A 137 9.79 3.30 -2.84
N MET A 138 9.51 2.02 -2.61
CA MET A 138 10.33 1.15 -1.75
C MET A 138 11.44 0.42 -2.50
N ALA A 139 11.37 0.39 -3.84
CA ALA A 139 12.28 -0.34 -4.71
C ALA A 139 13.60 0.42 -4.94
N GLU A 140 14.68 -0.32 -5.12
CA GLU A 140 15.94 0.23 -5.63
C GLU A 140 15.87 0.40 -7.15
N GLY A 141 16.24 1.56 -7.66
CA GLY A 141 16.25 1.86 -9.08
C GLY A 141 14.96 2.51 -9.56
N LYS A 142 14.63 2.35 -10.84
CA LYS A 142 13.51 3.02 -11.51
C LYS A 142 12.38 2.03 -11.79
N THR A 143 11.18 2.35 -11.34
CA THR A 143 9.96 1.61 -11.70
C THR A 143 9.21 2.36 -12.80
N ILE A 144 8.78 1.66 -13.83
CA ILE A 144 7.94 2.19 -14.90
C ILE A 144 6.59 1.47 -14.82
N ILE A 145 5.53 2.23 -14.52
CA ILE A 145 4.18 1.67 -14.44
C ILE A 145 3.43 2.02 -15.72
N ASN A 146 3.08 1.00 -16.49
CA ASN A 146 2.32 1.13 -17.72
C ASN A 146 0.81 1.01 -17.47
N ARG A 147 -0.03 1.48 -18.40
CA ARG A 147 -1.50 1.43 -18.37
C ARG A 147 -2.10 2.16 -17.17
N VAL A 148 -1.51 3.29 -16.77
CA VAL A 148 -1.93 4.08 -15.59
C VAL A 148 -3.33 4.69 -15.67
N TYR A 149 -4.03 4.57 -16.80
CA TYR A 149 -5.43 5.00 -16.93
C TYR A 149 -6.36 4.29 -15.93
N HIS A 150 -6.00 3.11 -15.43
CA HIS A 150 -6.72 2.45 -14.34
C HIS A 150 -6.64 3.24 -13.04
N LEU A 151 -5.49 3.87 -12.78
CA LEU A 151 -5.25 4.70 -11.61
C LEU A 151 -6.09 5.98 -11.63
N ASP A 152 -6.21 6.60 -12.81
CA ASP A 152 -6.91 7.88 -13.02
C ASP A 152 -8.40 7.79 -12.69
N ARG A 153 -8.97 6.58 -12.62
CA ARG A 153 -10.38 6.37 -12.23
C ARG A 153 -10.68 6.66 -10.77
N GLY A 154 -9.68 6.67 -9.89
CA GLY A 154 -9.87 6.86 -8.46
C GLY A 154 -8.82 7.74 -7.78
N TYR A 155 -7.76 8.11 -8.46
CA TYR A 155 -6.68 8.94 -7.93
C TYR A 155 -6.43 10.14 -8.82
N GLU A 156 -7.07 11.25 -8.51
CA GLU A 156 -6.89 12.50 -9.23
C GLU A 156 -5.50 13.08 -8.99
N ASN A 157 -4.73 13.31 -10.07
CA ASN A 157 -3.40 13.93 -10.05
C ASN A 157 -2.49 13.37 -8.96
N ILE A 158 -2.40 12.04 -8.89
CA ILE A 158 -1.67 11.36 -7.81
C ILE A 158 -0.18 11.72 -7.83
N GLU A 159 0.39 11.96 -9.01
CA GLU A 159 1.79 12.37 -9.16
C GLU A 159 2.07 13.69 -8.47
N ASP A 160 1.16 14.67 -8.56
CA ASP A 160 1.31 15.97 -7.90
C ASP A 160 1.17 15.83 -6.38
N LYS A 161 0.16 15.07 -5.93
CA LYS A 161 -0.07 14.81 -4.50
C LYS A 161 1.13 14.14 -3.84
N LEU A 162 1.71 13.13 -4.48
CA LEU A 162 2.86 12.40 -3.95
C LEU A 162 4.16 13.21 -4.07
N SER A 163 4.33 14.00 -5.12
CA SER A 163 5.46 14.92 -5.25
C SER A 163 5.47 15.97 -4.13
N ASN A 164 4.30 16.45 -3.70
CA ASN A 164 4.16 17.34 -2.55
C ASN A 164 4.52 16.68 -1.21
N CYS A 165 4.58 15.34 -1.18
CA CYS A 165 5.10 14.53 -0.06
C CYS A 165 6.60 14.22 -0.22
N ASN A 166 7.35 14.95 -1.07
CA ASN A 166 8.77 14.73 -1.39
C ASN A 166 9.08 13.38 -2.05
N LEU A 167 8.11 12.75 -2.71
CA LEU A 167 8.31 11.52 -3.46
C LEU A 167 8.65 11.82 -4.93
N LYS A 168 9.64 11.13 -5.48
CA LYS A 168 10.06 11.31 -6.88
C LYS A 168 9.19 10.51 -7.82
N ILE A 169 8.19 11.14 -8.39
CA ILE A 169 7.27 10.55 -9.35
C ILE A 169 7.00 11.54 -10.47
N LYS A 170 6.79 11.05 -11.68
CA LYS A 170 6.33 11.85 -12.80
C LYS A 170 5.48 11.05 -13.76
N ARG A 171 4.52 11.70 -14.39
CA ARG A 171 3.75 11.13 -15.49
C ARG A 171 4.51 11.37 -16.80
N ILE A 172 4.60 10.33 -17.62
CA ILE A 172 5.11 10.41 -18.99
C ILE A 172 3.89 10.24 -19.91
N ARG A 173 3.64 11.22 -20.76
CA ARG A 173 2.63 11.15 -21.82
C ARG A 173 3.35 10.68 -23.07
N ASN A 174 2.88 9.58 -23.66
CA ASN A 174 3.31 9.13 -24.99
C ASN A 174 2.46 9.83 -26.05
#